data_827526b1503eb048ce16a7a071ed0562
#
_entry.id   827526b1503eb048ce16a7a071ed0562
#
_cell.length_a   1.000
_cell.length_b   1.000
_cell.length_c   1.000
_cell.angle_alpha   90.00
_cell.angle_beta   90.00
_cell.angle_gamma   90.00
#
_symmetry.space_group_name_H-M   'P 1'
#
loop_
_entity.id
_entity.type
_entity.pdbx_description
1 polymer ?
#
loop_
_entity_poly.entity_id
_entity_poly.type
_entity_poly.pdbx_seq_one_letter_code
_entity_poly.pdbx_strand_id
1 'polypeptide(L)'
;MSLPGLIDSTLELADRVGLLTFRRDDVRNALTGTALVEDIVSAVEWANGSADISVLILTGEGKAFSSGGNVKEMKERTGIFEGSPVEVQDKYRRGIQKMALSLYRSELPVIAAVNGPAIGAGFDMACMCDVRFGSTGALLGETFLNLGIVPGTGGAWFLQQIVGYQRAFELACTGRMLRAEEALELGIFLDVVEPVTLIPHAMDFARQIAVQPPQALRLTKRLMKAAQRMDLPDLLDLTASFQALAHETREHAEALDAFFEKTRTGKGESKK
;
A
#
# COMPACT_ATOMS: atom_id res chain seq x y z
N MET A 1 13.56 -13.26 11.74
CA MET A 1 13.04 -12.33 12.79
C MET A 1 11.64 -12.79 13.17
N SER A 2 11.22 -12.80 14.44
CA SER A 2 9.83 -13.16 14.81
C SER A 2 8.86 -12.16 14.17
N LEU A 3 7.66 -12.64 13.84
CA LEU A 3 6.58 -11.76 13.36
C LEU A 3 6.23 -10.70 14.42
N PRO A 4 5.78 -9.50 14.02
CA PRO A 4 5.37 -8.46 14.97
C PRO A 4 4.15 -8.91 15.77
N GLY A 5 4.04 -8.48 17.03
CA GLY A 5 2.82 -8.63 17.81
C GLY A 5 1.78 -7.64 17.31
N LEU A 6 0.69 -8.13 16.73
CA LEU A 6 -0.43 -7.34 16.22
C LEU A 6 -1.67 -7.56 17.10
N ILE A 7 -2.53 -6.56 17.20
CA ILE A 7 -3.70 -6.55 18.08
C ILE A 7 -4.99 -6.80 17.28
N ASP A 8 -5.23 -6.01 16.27
CA ASP A 8 -6.44 -6.00 15.45
C ASP A 8 -6.21 -6.53 14.02
N SER A 9 -5.03 -7.08 13.77
CA SER A 9 -4.65 -7.66 12.47
C SER A 9 -3.94 -8.99 12.64
N THR A 10 -3.86 -9.77 11.55
CA THR A 10 -2.98 -10.94 11.43
C THR A 10 -2.00 -10.75 10.29
N LEU A 11 -0.76 -11.21 10.45
CA LEU A 11 0.26 -11.23 9.41
C LEU A 11 0.66 -12.69 9.12
N GLU A 12 0.38 -13.14 7.93
CA GLU A 12 0.78 -14.45 7.42
C GLU A 12 1.91 -14.28 6.40
N LEU A 13 2.90 -15.18 6.43
CA LEU A 13 4.06 -15.14 5.54
C LEU A 13 4.12 -16.42 4.71
N ALA A 14 4.11 -16.28 3.39
CA ALA A 14 4.30 -17.36 2.43
C ALA A 14 5.07 -16.86 1.20
N ASP A 15 6.05 -17.61 0.71
CA ASP A 15 6.78 -17.31 -0.52
C ASP A 15 7.39 -15.89 -0.55
N ARG A 16 7.86 -15.40 0.61
CA ARG A 16 8.38 -14.03 0.81
C ARG A 16 7.31 -12.94 0.60
N VAL A 17 6.04 -13.29 0.64
CA VAL A 17 4.89 -12.37 0.61
C VAL A 17 4.23 -12.38 1.98
N GLY A 18 4.08 -11.21 2.59
CA GLY A 18 3.31 -11.01 3.81
C GLY A 18 1.89 -10.59 3.48
N LEU A 19 0.90 -11.28 4.03
CA LEU A 19 -0.51 -10.91 3.95
C LEU A 19 -0.95 -10.35 5.31
N LEU A 20 -1.14 -9.04 5.39
CA LEU A 20 -1.69 -8.35 6.55
C LEU A 20 -3.20 -8.21 6.38
N THR A 21 -3.96 -8.91 7.23
CA THR A 21 -5.42 -8.90 7.21
C THR A 21 -5.95 -8.14 8.42
N PHE A 22 -6.71 -7.08 8.20
CA PHE A 22 -7.40 -6.31 9.24
C PHE A 22 -8.57 -7.12 9.78
N ARG A 23 -8.73 -7.22 11.10
CA ARG A 23 -9.69 -8.12 11.75
C ARG A 23 -10.66 -7.39 12.67
N ARG A 24 -11.20 -6.28 12.19
CA ARG A 24 -12.18 -5.46 12.89
C ARG A 24 -13.44 -5.25 12.04
N ASP A 25 -14.00 -6.36 11.52
CA ASP A 25 -15.26 -6.32 10.73
C ASP A 25 -16.42 -5.75 11.55
N ASP A 26 -16.41 -5.90 12.87
CA ASP A 26 -17.36 -5.30 13.82
C ASP A 26 -17.52 -3.78 13.65
N VAL A 27 -16.43 -3.09 13.31
CA VAL A 27 -16.39 -1.65 12.99
C VAL A 27 -15.98 -1.38 11.54
N ARG A 28 -16.09 -2.38 10.67
CA ARG A 28 -15.73 -2.30 9.24
C ARG A 28 -14.28 -1.84 9.03
N ASN A 29 -13.37 -2.37 9.82
CA ASN A 29 -11.95 -2.06 9.80
C ASN A 29 -11.68 -0.54 9.90
N ALA A 30 -12.36 0.15 10.82
CA ALA A 30 -12.12 1.56 11.10
C ALA A 30 -10.68 1.77 11.63
N LEU A 31 -10.03 2.82 11.15
CA LEU A 31 -8.64 3.16 11.50
C LEU A 31 -8.52 3.95 12.82
N THR A 32 -9.62 4.56 13.29
CA THR A 32 -9.66 5.22 14.59
C THR A 32 -10.50 4.38 15.57
N GLY A 33 -10.15 4.42 16.85
CA GLY A 33 -10.79 3.57 17.87
C GLY A 33 -10.39 2.10 17.80
N THR A 34 -9.37 1.76 17.03
CA THR A 34 -8.77 0.42 16.88
C THR A 34 -7.25 0.51 16.91
N ALA A 35 -6.57 -0.63 16.96
CA ALA A 35 -5.12 -0.71 16.87
C ALA A 35 -4.60 -0.87 15.42
N LEU A 36 -5.46 -0.74 14.39
CA LEU A 36 -5.08 -1.00 13.00
C LEU A 36 -3.97 -0.10 12.49
N VAL A 37 -3.92 1.16 12.92
CA VAL A 37 -2.83 2.09 12.53
C VAL A 37 -1.49 1.61 13.09
N GLU A 38 -1.46 1.25 14.37
CA GLU A 38 -0.28 0.73 15.06
C GLU A 38 0.16 -0.61 14.46
N ASP A 39 -0.77 -1.49 14.13
CA ASP A 39 -0.52 -2.77 13.49
C ASP A 39 0.12 -2.60 12.10
N ILE A 40 -0.41 -1.69 11.28
CA ILE A 40 0.15 -1.37 9.96
C ILE A 40 1.58 -0.83 10.10
N VAL A 41 1.81 0.11 11.02
CA VAL A 41 3.14 0.67 11.28
C VAL A 41 4.11 -0.42 11.69
N SER A 42 3.71 -1.26 12.66
CA SER A 42 4.55 -2.37 13.17
C SER A 42 4.85 -3.41 12.07
N ALA A 43 3.87 -3.74 11.24
CA ALA A 43 4.07 -4.68 10.12
C ALA A 43 5.05 -4.11 9.07
N VAL A 44 4.94 -2.82 8.72
CA VAL A 44 5.85 -2.18 7.77
C VAL A 44 7.27 -2.04 8.34
N GLU A 45 7.41 -1.66 9.60
CA GLU A 45 8.72 -1.57 10.27
C GLU A 45 9.40 -2.93 10.33
N TRP A 46 8.67 -3.98 10.73
CA TRP A 46 9.17 -5.34 10.71
C TRP A 46 9.58 -5.78 9.30
N ALA A 47 8.75 -5.51 8.30
CA ALA A 47 9.00 -5.87 6.90
C ALA A 47 10.25 -5.16 6.34
N ASN A 48 10.45 -3.89 6.65
CA ASN A 48 11.65 -3.15 6.25
C ASN A 48 12.93 -3.76 6.86
N GLY A 49 12.88 -4.27 8.10
CA GLY A 49 14.01 -4.88 8.79
C GLY A 49 14.22 -6.37 8.51
N SER A 50 13.28 -7.05 7.82
CA SER A 50 13.34 -8.50 7.57
C SER A 50 13.87 -8.84 6.19
N ALA A 51 14.73 -9.85 6.11
CA ALA A 51 15.16 -10.47 4.85
C ALA A 51 14.16 -11.53 4.34
N ASP A 52 13.20 -11.94 5.17
CA ASP A 52 12.30 -13.05 4.88
C ASP A 52 11.08 -12.62 4.04
N ILE A 53 10.93 -11.31 3.80
CA ILE A 53 9.79 -10.72 3.07
C ILE A 53 10.26 -9.81 1.95
N SER A 54 9.55 -9.82 0.83
CA SER A 54 9.80 -8.97 -0.35
C SER A 54 8.60 -8.12 -0.74
N VAL A 55 7.38 -8.53 -0.40
CA VAL A 55 6.13 -7.83 -0.74
C VAL A 55 5.17 -7.90 0.44
N LEU A 56 4.46 -6.82 0.72
CA LEU A 56 3.40 -6.77 1.72
C LEU A 56 2.04 -6.55 1.03
N ILE A 57 1.04 -7.37 1.34
CA ILE A 57 -0.34 -7.21 0.90
C ILE A 57 -1.19 -6.76 2.09
N LEU A 58 -2.03 -5.75 1.90
CA LEU A 58 -3.02 -5.28 2.87
C LEU A 58 -4.42 -5.65 2.39
N THR A 59 -5.25 -6.22 3.28
CA THR A 59 -6.65 -6.52 3.00
C THR A 59 -7.49 -6.45 4.27
N GLY A 60 -8.83 -6.38 4.11
CA GLY A 60 -9.76 -6.42 5.23
C GLY A 60 -10.44 -7.77 5.36
N GLU A 61 -10.63 -8.26 6.58
CA GLU A 61 -11.58 -9.33 6.86
C GLU A 61 -13.01 -8.80 6.78
N GLY A 62 -13.95 -9.62 6.34
CA GLY A 62 -15.37 -9.29 6.31
C GLY A 62 -15.79 -8.43 5.12
N LYS A 63 -16.66 -7.45 5.39
CA LYS A 63 -17.42 -6.74 4.34
C LYS A 63 -16.74 -5.49 3.80
N ALA A 64 -15.68 -4.99 4.43
CA ALA A 64 -15.01 -3.75 4.04
C ALA A 64 -13.49 -3.89 4.06
N PHE A 65 -12.83 -3.17 3.18
CA PHE A 65 -11.39 -2.95 3.29
C PHE A 65 -11.11 -2.06 4.52
N SER A 66 -11.68 -0.85 4.55
CA SER A 66 -11.67 0.02 5.71
C SER A 66 -12.69 1.15 5.58
N SER A 67 -13.46 1.40 6.63
CA SER A 67 -14.38 2.55 6.71
C SER A 67 -13.68 3.87 7.05
N GLY A 68 -12.36 3.86 7.27
CA GLY A 68 -11.59 5.04 7.61
C GLY A 68 -11.79 5.49 9.05
N GLY A 69 -12.11 6.77 9.27
CA GLY A 69 -12.37 7.31 10.59
C GLY A 69 -13.70 6.87 11.18
N ASN A 70 -13.74 6.64 12.49
CA ASN A 70 -14.98 6.33 13.21
C ASN A 70 -15.86 7.58 13.36
N VAL A 71 -16.91 7.66 12.55
CA VAL A 71 -17.82 8.82 12.51
C VAL A 71 -18.59 9.00 13.84
N LYS A 72 -18.80 7.92 14.61
CA LYS A 72 -19.43 8.01 15.93
C LYS A 72 -18.52 8.74 16.91
N GLU A 73 -17.22 8.39 16.95
CA GLU A 73 -16.23 9.11 17.76
C GLU A 73 -16.10 10.59 17.35
N MET A 74 -16.15 10.89 16.04
CA MET A 74 -16.16 12.28 15.55
C MET A 74 -17.35 13.06 16.12
N LYS A 75 -18.55 12.48 16.08
CA LYS A 75 -19.78 13.09 16.60
C LYS A 75 -19.74 13.29 18.11
N GLU A 76 -19.23 12.29 18.83
CA GLU A 76 -19.14 12.29 20.30
C GLU A 76 -17.92 13.09 20.80
N ARG A 77 -17.02 13.50 19.89
CA ARG A 77 -15.75 14.17 20.20
C ARG A 77 -14.91 13.39 21.22
N THR A 78 -14.72 12.11 20.94
CA THR A 78 -13.92 11.17 21.74
C THR A 78 -12.67 10.69 20.96
N GLY A 79 -11.77 9.98 21.63
CA GLY A 79 -10.57 9.41 21.00
C GLY A 79 -9.65 10.49 20.42
N ILE A 80 -9.32 10.37 19.13
CA ILE A 80 -8.45 11.36 18.47
C ILE A 80 -9.16 12.69 18.19
N PHE A 81 -10.49 12.73 18.28
CA PHE A 81 -11.31 13.93 18.00
C PHE A 81 -11.62 14.76 19.24
N GLU A 82 -11.15 14.34 20.42
CA GLU A 82 -11.32 15.02 21.69
C GLU A 82 -10.22 16.08 21.91
N GLY A 83 -10.60 17.23 22.48
CA GLY A 83 -9.69 18.28 22.92
C GLY A 83 -9.76 19.56 22.10
N SER A 84 -8.83 20.46 22.37
CA SER A 84 -8.64 21.70 21.63
C SER A 84 -8.11 21.43 20.21
N PRO A 85 -8.21 22.39 19.28
CA PRO A 85 -7.67 22.21 17.93
C PRO A 85 -6.18 21.83 17.90
N VAL A 86 -5.37 22.31 18.82
CA VAL A 86 -3.94 21.98 18.92
C VAL A 86 -3.74 20.52 19.34
N GLU A 87 -4.51 20.05 20.33
CA GLU A 87 -4.46 18.67 20.79
C GLU A 87 -4.95 17.70 19.71
N VAL A 88 -6.03 18.03 19.01
CA VAL A 88 -6.52 17.23 17.88
C VAL A 88 -5.47 17.19 16.76
N GLN A 89 -4.82 18.32 16.42
CA GLN A 89 -3.74 18.36 15.45
C GLN A 89 -2.59 17.41 15.84
N ASP A 90 -2.19 17.41 17.12
CA ASP A 90 -1.11 16.55 17.60
C ASP A 90 -1.52 15.05 17.55
N LYS A 91 -2.76 14.74 17.92
CA LYS A 91 -3.33 13.40 17.81
C LYS A 91 -3.35 12.89 16.34
N TYR A 92 -3.67 13.73 15.36
CA TYR A 92 -3.56 13.38 13.94
C TYR A 92 -2.10 13.07 13.56
N ARG A 93 -1.16 13.95 13.91
CA ARG A 93 0.26 13.81 13.57
C ARG A 93 0.91 12.58 14.20
N ARG A 94 0.61 12.32 15.49
CA ARG A 94 1.20 11.22 16.26
C ARG A 94 0.37 9.92 16.20
N GLY A 95 -0.81 9.97 15.59
CA GLY A 95 -1.71 8.83 15.39
C GLY A 95 -1.82 8.47 13.91
N ILE A 96 -2.98 8.69 13.31
CA ILE A 96 -3.35 8.17 11.98
C ILE A 96 -2.36 8.57 10.86
N GLN A 97 -1.70 9.74 10.94
CA GLN A 97 -0.71 10.15 9.94
C GLN A 97 0.60 9.34 10.00
N LYS A 98 0.88 8.61 11.10
CA LYS A 98 2.01 7.67 11.16
C LYS A 98 1.87 6.57 10.11
N MET A 99 0.64 6.08 9.89
CA MET A 99 0.36 5.08 8.85
C MET A 99 0.77 5.61 7.47
N ALA A 100 0.38 6.84 7.13
CA ALA A 100 0.73 7.44 5.85
C ALA A 100 2.25 7.53 5.66
N LEU A 101 2.96 8.00 6.68
CA LEU A 101 4.43 8.09 6.63
C LEU A 101 5.09 6.72 6.60
N SER A 102 4.57 5.73 7.31
CA SER A 102 5.10 4.36 7.34
C SER A 102 4.96 3.71 5.97
N LEU A 103 3.76 3.71 5.37
CA LEU A 103 3.50 3.17 4.03
C LEU A 103 4.31 3.90 2.95
N TYR A 104 4.40 5.24 3.03
CA TYR A 104 5.22 6.03 2.10
C TYR A 104 6.71 5.66 2.17
N ARG A 105 7.22 5.37 3.38
CA ARG A 105 8.62 5.00 3.66
C ARG A 105 8.89 3.51 3.55
N SER A 106 7.88 2.70 3.26
CA SER A 106 8.07 1.27 3.06
C SER A 106 9.10 1.02 1.96
N GLU A 107 10.13 0.26 2.27
CA GLU A 107 11.16 -0.14 1.30
C GLU A 107 10.70 -1.29 0.40
N LEU A 108 9.65 -2.02 0.83
CA LEU A 108 9.04 -3.11 0.06
C LEU A 108 7.85 -2.60 -0.74
N PRO A 109 7.57 -3.19 -1.92
CA PRO A 109 6.28 -3.05 -2.57
C PRO A 109 5.13 -3.39 -1.61
N VAL A 110 4.12 -2.51 -1.58
CA VAL A 110 2.90 -2.70 -0.82
C VAL A 110 1.72 -2.77 -1.78
N ILE A 111 0.90 -3.79 -1.65
CA ILE A 111 -0.28 -4.05 -2.49
C ILE A 111 -1.53 -3.90 -1.64
N ALA A 112 -2.51 -3.13 -2.09
CA ALA A 112 -3.84 -3.13 -1.51
C ALA A 112 -4.74 -4.12 -2.26
N ALA A 113 -5.24 -5.14 -1.58
CA ALA A 113 -6.30 -6.02 -2.05
C ALA A 113 -7.62 -5.55 -1.44
N VAL A 114 -8.35 -4.71 -2.18
CA VAL A 114 -9.54 -3.98 -1.71
C VAL A 114 -10.76 -4.88 -1.86
N ASN A 115 -11.10 -5.59 -0.79
CA ASN A 115 -12.16 -6.59 -0.76
C ASN A 115 -13.59 -6.03 -0.73
N GLY A 116 -13.76 -4.75 -0.41
CA GLY A 116 -15.05 -4.09 -0.26
C GLY A 116 -14.90 -2.58 -0.12
N PRO A 117 -15.84 -1.88 0.53
CA PRO A 117 -15.75 -0.43 0.72
C PRO A 117 -14.42 0.02 1.36
N ALA A 118 -13.81 1.04 0.75
CA ALA A 118 -12.64 1.78 1.23
C ALA A 118 -13.01 3.28 1.24
N ILE A 119 -13.23 3.84 2.43
CA ILE A 119 -13.89 5.14 2.59
C ILE A 119 -13.01 6.12 3.37
N GLY A 120 -12.90 7.35 2.88
CA GLY A 120 -12.11 8.40 3.51
C GLY A 120 -10.67 7.93 3.75
N ALA A 121 -10.22 7.92 5.02
CA ALA A 121 -8.88 7.44 5.38
C ALA A 121 -8.60 5.99 4.93
N GLY A 122 -9.64 5.15 4.75
CA GLY A 122 -9.49 3.81 4.20
C GLY A 122 -9.18 3.83 2.70
N PHE A 123 -9.75 4.77 1.94
CA PHE A 123 -9.38 4.99 0.55
C PHE A 123 -8.00 5.65 0.44
N ASP A 124 -7.70 6.62 1.30
CA ASP A 124 -6.34 7.19 1.40
C ASP A 124 -5.30 6.08 1.59
N MET A 125 -5.56 5.13 2.51
CA MET A 125 -4.66 4.00 2.78
C MET A 125 -4.46 3.13 1.53
N ALA A 126 -5.50 2.84 0.77
CA ALA A 126 -5.36 2.13 -0.50
C ALA A 126 -4.50 2.92 -1.50
N CYS A 127 -4.65 4.25 -1.56
CA CYS A 127 -3.84 5.12 -2.42
C CYS A 127 -2.36 5.21 -1.98
N MET A 128 -2.04 4.95 -0.71
CA MET A 128 -0.65 4.91 -0.21
C MET A 128 0.12 3.68 -0.70
N CYS A 129 -0.57 2.61 -1.09
CA CYS A 129 0.03 1.38 -1.62
C CYS A 129 0.57 1.60 -3.04
N ASP A 130 1.55 0.78 -3.44
CA ASP A 130 2.16 0.89 -4.77
C ASP A 130 1.23 0.34 -5.86
N VAL A 131 0.54 -0.76 -5.56
CA VAL A 131 -0.43 -1.42 -6.45
C VAL A 131 -1.75 -1.64 -5.71
N ARG A 132 -2.85 -1.59 -6.42
CA ARG A 132 -4.21 -1.82 -5.91
C ARG A 132 -4.95 -2.78 -6.82
N PHE A 133 -5.54 -3.82 -6.21
CA PHE A 133 -6.52 -4.70 -6.83
C PHE A 133 -7.86 -4.51 -6.16
N GLY A 134 -8.93 -4.49 -6.92
CA GLY A 134 -10.30 -4.39 -6.41
C GLY A 134 -11.06 -5.68 -6.54
N SER A 135 -11.96 -5.97 -5.59
CA SER A 135 -13.05 -6.89 -5.87
C SER A 135 -14.16 -6.18 -6.67
N THR A 136 -14.98 -6.93 -7.41
CA THR A 136 -16.19 -6.38 -8.08
C THR A 136 -17.16 -5.71 -7.09
N GLY A 137 -17.08 -6.02 -5.79
CA GLY A 137 -17.82 -5.36 -4.72
C GLY A 137 -17.13 -4.14 -4.09
N ALA A 138 -15.95 -3.74 -4.58
CA ALA A 138 -15.24 -2.59 -4.03
C ALA A 138 -15.98 -1.28 -4.33
N LEU A 139 -15.95 -0.39 -3.34
CA LEU A 139 -16.54 0.94 -3.42
C LEU A 139 -15.58 1.94 -2.78
N LEU A 140 -15.13 2.94 -3.52
CA LEU A 140 -14.14 3.91 -3.07
C LEU A 140 -14.77 5.29 -2.87
N GLY A 141 -14.32 6.04 -1.87
CA GLY A 141 -14.84 7.39 -1.67
C GLY A 141 -13.96 8.31 -0.83
N GLU A 142 -13.66 9.50 -1.39
CA GLU A 142 -13.06 10.65 -0.70
C GLU A 142 -14.14 11.47 0.01
N THR A 143 -14.77 10.92 1.03
CA THR A 143 -16.02 11.44 1.61
C THR A 143 -15.83 12.49 2.72
N PHE A 144 -14.63 13.02 2.89
CA PHE A 144 -14.32 13.96 3.98
C PHE A 144 -15.18 15.22 3.96
N LEU A 145 -15.39 15.83 2.79
CA LEU A 145 -16.21 17.05 2.67
C LEU A 145 -17.68 16.79 3.00
N ASN A 146 -18.20 15.58 2.81
CA ASN A 146 -19.56 15.21 3.22
C ASN A 146 -19.75 15.29 4.74
N LEU A 147 -18.65 15.25 5.50
CA LEU A 147 -18.61 15.40 6.95
C LEU A 147 -18.12 16.80 7.40
N GLY A 148 -17.88 17.73 6.46
CA GLY A 148 -17.39 19.08 6.75
C GLY A 148 -15.93 19.11 7.20
N ILE A 149 -15.13 18.11 6.85
CA ILE A 149 -13.69 18.01 7.16
C ILE A 149 -12.88 17.85 5.89
N VAL A 150 -11.55 17.97 6.01
CA VAL A 150 -10.61 17.85 4.86
C VAL A 150 -9.95 16.48 4.84
N PRO A 151 -9.37 16.03 3.69
CA PRO A 151 -8.55 14.82 3.61
C PRO A 151 -7.35 14.91 4.57
N GLY A 152 -7.46 14.26 5.73
CA GLY A 152 -6.52 14.42 6.85
C GLY A 152 -5.38 13.41 6.88
N THR A 153 -5.43 12.38 6.04
CA THR A 153 -4.49 11.24 6.05
C THR A 153 -3.58 11.17 4.83
N GLY A 154 -3.65 12.17 3.94
CA GLY A 154 -2.76 12.29 2.79
C GLY A 154 -3.41 12.04 1.44
N GLY A 155 -4.73 11.79 1.35
CA GLY A 155 -5.44 11.57 0.09
C GLY A 155 -5.23 12.69 -0.91
N ALA A 156 -5.21 13.94 -0.46
CA ALA A 156 -4.91 15.09 -1.30
C ALA A 156 -3.55 15.00 -2.02
N TRP A 157 -2.57 14.28 -1.44
CA TRP A 157 -1.27 14.07 -2.08
C TRP A 157 -1.24 12.79 -2.93
N PHE A 158 -1.73 11.66 -2.37
CA PHE A 158 -1.61 10.36 -3.03
C PHE A 158 -2.56 10.20 -4.21
N LEU A 159 -3.82 10.61 -4.09
CA LEU A 159 -4.82 10.41 -5.14
C LEU A 159 -4.47 11.14 -6.44
N GLN A 160 -3.98 12.38 -6.34
CA GLN A 160 -3.59 13.13 -7.54
C GLN A 160 -2.36 12.55 -8.27
N GLN A 161 -1.50 11.78 -7.57
CA GLN A 161 -0.40 11.07 -8.21
C GLN A 161 -0.90 9.88 -9.05
N ILE A 162 -2.10 9.38 -8.76
CA ILE A 162 -2.70 8.24 -9.44
C ILE A 162 -3.56 8.71 -10.62
N VAL A 163 -4.49 9.64 -10.37
CA VAL A 163 -5.52 10.04 -11.37
C VAL A 163 -5.33 11.45 -11.93
N GLY A 164 -4.26 12.13 -11.53
CA GLY A 164 -4.01 13.54 -11.87
C GLY A 164 -4.89 14.52 -11.09
N TYR A 165 -4.48 15.81 -11.09
CA TYR A 165 -5.09 16.84 -10.26
C TYR A 165 -6.60 17.00 -10.49
N GLN A 166 -7.02 17.12 -11.75
CA GLN A 166 -8.43 17.41 -12.08
C GLN A 166 -9.38 16.34 -11.55
N ARG A 167 -9.04 15.07 -11.72
CA ARG A 167 -9.89 13.97 -11.28
C ARG A 167 -9.84 13.80 -9.74
N ALA A 168 -8.67 13.95 -9.15
CA ALA A 168 -8.54 13.92 -7.70
C ALA A 168 -9.34 15.05 -7.04
N PHE A 169 -9.29 16.26 -7.60
CA PHE A 169 -10.06 17.41 -7.14
C PHE A 169 -11.58 17.16 -7.24
N GLU A 170 -12.05 16.64 -8.39
CA GLU A 170 -13.45 16.29 -8.59
C GLU A 170 -13.93 15.30 -7.53
N LEU A 171 -13.21 14.19 -7.32
CA LEU A 171 -13.55 13.17 -6.35
C LEU A 171 -13.56 13.69 -4.91
N ALA A 172 -12.53 14.45 -4.52
CA ALA A 172 -12.43 15.01 -3.18
C ALA A 172 -13.50 16.07 -2.91
N CYS A 173 -13.84 16.92 -3.91
CA CYS A 173 -14.79 18.00 -3.72
C CYS A 173 -16.26 17.57 -3.83
N THR A 174 -16.56 16.54 -4.61
CA THR A 174 -17.92 16.00 -4.70
C THR A 174 -18.22 14.97 -3.63
N GLY A 175 -17.19 14.29 -3.10
CA GLY A 175 -17.34 13.19 -2.15
C GLY A 175 -18.17 12.03 -2.71
N ARG A 176 -18.27 11.93 -4.05
CA ARG A 176 -19.02 10.85 -4.69
C ARG A 176 -18.30 9.52 -4.56
N MET A 177 -19.06 8.45 -4.67
CA MET A 177 -18.52 7.10 -4.60
C MET A 177 -18.13 6.61 -6.00
N LEU A 178 -17.02 5.86 -6.06
CA LEU A 178 -16.53 5.15 -7.22
C LEU A 178 -16.84 3.66 -7.09
N ARG A 179 -17.42 3.05 -8.10
CA ARG A 179 -17.52 1.60 -8.22
C ARG A 179 -16.22 1.01 -8.77
N ALA A 180 -16.04 -0.29 -8.60
CA ALA A 180 -14.82 -1.00 -8.99
C ALA A 180 -14.44 -0.79 -10.46
N GLU A 181 -15.43 -0.85 -11.37
CA GLU A 181 -15.23 -0.70 -12.81
C GLU A 181 -14.73 0.72 -13.15
N GLU A 182 -15.33 1.76 -12.58
CA GLU A 182 -14.89 3.13 -12.79
C GLU A 182 -13.49 3.36 -12.20
N ALA A 183 -13.18 2.77 -11.04
CA ALA A 183 -11.86 2.84 -10.44
C ALA A 183 -10.78 2.16 -11.32
N LEU A 184 -11.12 1.09 -12.02
CA LEU A 184 -10.28 0.45 -13.03
C LEU A 184 -10.05 1.38 -14.23
N GLU A 185 -11.11 1.97 -14.79
CA GLU A 185 -11.03 2.91 -15.91
C GLU A 185 -10.16 4.14 -15.59
N LEU A 186 -10.20 4.60 -14.35
CA LEU A 186 -9.40 5.73 -13.86
C LEU A 186 -7.95 5.33 -13.50
N GLY A 187 -7.58 4.06 -13.60
CA GLY A 187 -6.25 3.56 -13.23
C GLY A 187 -5.99 3.54 -11.73
N ILE A 188 -7.03 3.63 -10.89
CA ILE A 188 -6.90 3.47 -9.45
C ILE A 188 -6.64 2.00 -9.14
N PHE A 189 -7.41 1.08 -9.70
CA PHE A 189 -7.12 -0.35 -9.67
C PHE A 189 -6.29 -0.76 -10.89
N LEU A 190 -5.32 -1.65 -10.68
CA LEU A 190 -4.59 -2.31 -11.75
C LEU A 190 -5.45 -3.40 -12.38
N ASP A 191 -6.29 -4.07 -11.57
CA ASP A 191 -7.24 -5.07 -12.03
C ASP A 191 -8.41 -5.17 -11.04
N VAL A 192 -9.54 -5.69 -11.52
CA VAL A 192 -10.76 -5.96 -10.75
C VAL A 192 -11.19 -7.39 -10.98
N VAL A 193 -11.37 -8.14 -9.90
CA VAL A 193 -11.69 -9.57 -9.94
C VAL A 193 -12.85 -9.91 -9.00
N GLU A 194 -13.40 -11.11 -9.13
CA GLU A 194 -14.43 -11.60 -8.20
C GLU A 194 -13.88 -11.68 -6.75
N PRO A 195 -14.72 -11.41 -5.73
CA PRO A 195 -14.27 -11.38 -4.34
C PRO A 195 -13.51 -12.63 -3.88
N VAL A 196 -13.94 -13.81 -4.33
CA VAL A 196 -13.32 -15.09 -3.97
C VAL A 196 -11.92 -15.26 -4.57
N THR A 197 -11.60 -14.58 -5.67
CA THR A 197 -10.32 -14.67 -6.37
C THR A 197 -9.38 -13.52 -6.02
N LEU A 198 -9.81 -12.51 -5.27
CA LEU A 198 -9.02 -11.30 -5.00
C LEU A 198 -7.68 -11.61 -4.30
N ILE A 199 -7.72 -12.38 -3.21
CA ILE A 199 -6.49 -12.72 -2.47
C ILE A 199 -5.58 -13.64 -3.28
N PRO A 200 -6.07 -14.74 -3.90
CA PRO A 200 -5.26 -15.53 -4.83
C PRO A 200 -4.60 -14.68 -5.93
N HIS A 201 -5.33 -13.79 -6.57
CA HIS A 201 -4.83 -12.90 -7.63
C HIS A 201 -3.73 -11.96 -7.12
N ALA A 202 -3.93 -11.30 -5.98
CA ALA A 202 -2.94 -10.43 -5.35
C ALA A 202 -1.68 -11.21 -4.92
N MET A 203 -1.84 -12.43 -4.39
CA MET A 203 -0.74 -13.31 -4.01
C MET A 203 0.08 -13.75 -5.23
N ASP A 204 -0.58 -14.13 -6.34
CA ASP A 204 0.11 -14.54 -7.56
C ASP A 204 0.91 -13.39 -8.17
N PHE A 205 0.36 -12.18 -8.19
CA PHE A 205 1.09 -10.99 -8.61
C PHE A 205 2.27 -10.68 -7.66
N ALA A 206 2.04 -10.75 -6.34
CA ALA A 206 3.09 -10.52 -5.35
C ALA A 206 4.25 -11.52 -5.47
N ARG A 207 3.97 -12.80 -5.75
CA ARG A 207 4.98 -13.82 -5.99
C ARG A 207 5.86 -13.50 -7.22
N GLN A 208 5.28 -12.95 -8.29
CA GLN A 208 6.05 -12.50 -9.46
C GLN A 208 7.06 -11.40 -9.11
N ILE A 209 6.74 -10.56 -8.13
CA ILE A 209 7.66 -9.54 -7.61
C ILE A 209 8.66 -10.17 -6.62
N ALA A 210 8.19 -11.06 -5.75
CA ALA A 210 9.00 -11.63 -4.67
C ALA A 210 10.15 -12.53 -5.14
N VAL A 211 10.10 -13.03 -6.38
CA VAL A 211 11.22 -13.77 -7.01
C VAL A 211 12.37 -12.87 -7.46
N GLN A 212 12.16 -11.56 -7.52
CA GLN A 212 13.21 -10.62 -7.90
C GLN A 212 14.26 -10.48 -6.77
N PRO A 213 15.51 -10.12 -7.11
CA PRO A 213 16.56 -9.88 -6.14
C PRO A 213 16.13 -8.83 -5.09
N PRO A 214 16.08 -9.18 -3.79
CA PRO A 214 15.46 -8.34 -2.76
C PRO A 214 16.10 -6.96 -2.60
N GLN A 215 17.42 -6.88 -2.68
CA GLN A 215 18.14 -5.60 -2.58
C GLN A 215 17.82 -4.69 -3.77
N ALA A 216 17.89 -5.22 -4.99
CA ALA A 216 17.57 -4.48 -6.20
C ALA A 216 16.10 -4.02 -6.20
N LEU A 217 15.17 -4.86 -5.72
CA LEU A 217 13.76 -4.52 -5.58
C LEU A 217 13.56 -3.31 -4.64
N ARG A 218 14.19 -3.32 -3.47
CA ARG A 218 14.14 -2.22 -2.49
C ARG A 218 14.73 -0.93 -3.06
N LEU A 219 15.89 -1.00 -3.70
CA LEU A 219 16.54 0.15 -4.34
C LEU A 219 15.67 0.70 -5.48
N THR A 220 15.05 -0.16 -6.29
CA THR A 220 14.13 0.25 -7.36
C THR A 220 12.94 1.03 -6.81
N LYS A 221 12.28 0.54 -5.75
CA LYS A 221 11.18 1.27 -5.13
C LYS A 221 11.63 2.64 -4.61
N ARG A 222 12.79 2.71 -3.95
CA ARG A 222 13.36 3.98 -3.45
C ARG A 222 13.61 4.96 -4.58
N LEU A 223 14.14 4.51 -5.74
CA LEU A 223 14.34 5.36 -6.92
C LEU A 223 13.01 5.89 -7.47
N MET A 224 12.01 5.03 -7.63
CA MET A 224 10.68 5.45 -8.10
C MET A 224 10.02 6.48 -7.18
N LYS A 225 10.16 6.34 -5.86
CA LYS A 225 9.69 7.34 -4.90
C LYS A 225 10.51 8.64 -4.95
N ALA A 226 11.82 8.56 -5.16
CA ALA A 226 12.69 9.74 -5.32
C ALA A 226 12.35 10.52 -6.59
N ALA A 227 12.07 9.82 -7.69
CA ALA A 227 11.71 10.42 -8.99
C ALA A 227 10.45 11.29 -8.95
N GLN A 228 9.56 11.09 -7.96
CA GLN A 228 8.37 11.94 -7.81
C GLN A 228 8.67 13.37 -7.32
N ARG A 229 9.91 13.68 -6.90
CA ARG A 229 10.29 14.94 -6.24
C ARG A 229 11.70 15.45 -6.57
N MET A 230 12.48 14.71 -7.34
CA MET A 230 13.82 15.09 -7.79
C MET A 230 13.76 15.49 -9.25
N ASP A 231 14.64 16.39 -9.67
CA ASP A 231 14.90 16.60 -11.08
C ASP A 231 15.75 15.45 -11.66
N LEU A 232 15.79 15.35 -12.99
CA LEU A 232 16.43 14.23 -13.67
C LEU A 232 17.96 14.14 -13.40
N PRO A 233 18.76 15.22 -13.41
CA PRO A 233 20.18 15.13 -13.11
C PRO A 233 20.48 14.54 -11.73
N ASP A 234 19.84 15.05 -10.67
CA ASP A 234 20.03 14.57 -9.30
C ASP A 234 19.55 13.11 -9.14
N LEU A 235 18.45 12.75 -9.82
CA LEU A 235 17.97 11.36 -9.83
C LEU A 235 18.97 10.42 -10.50
N LEU A 236 19.63 10.84 -11.59
CA LEU A 236 20.64 10.02 -12.28
C LEU A 236 21.89 9.81 -11.41
N ASP A 237 22.31 10.80 -10.65
CA ASP A 237 23.43 10.65 -9.69
C ASP A 237 23.09 9.66 -8.58
N LEU A 238 21.87 9.75 -8.04
CA LEU A 238 21.37 8.77 -7.08
C LEU A 238 21.27 7.36 -7.70
N THR A 239 20.79 7.27 -8.94
CA THR A 239 20.68 6.00 -9.68
C THR A 239 22.05 5.36 -9.88
N ALA A 240 23.07 6.14 -10.26
CA ALA A 240 24.45 5.64 -10.43
C ALA A 240 24.98 5.03 -9.12
N SER A 241 24.72 5.69 -7.98
CA SER A 241 25.09 5.19 -6.66
C SER A 241 24.38 3.88 -6.31
N PHE A 242 23.08 3.79 -6.55
CA PHE A 242 22.32 2.57 -6.28
C PHE A 242 22.69 1.43 -7.23
N GLN A 243 23.00 1.73 -8.48
CA GLN A 243 23.46 0.74 -9.46
C GLN A 243 24.81 0.13 -9.04
N ALA A 244 25.75 0.98 -8.59
CA ALA A 244 27.02 0.48 -8.06
C ALA A 244 26.83 -0.45 -6.86
N LEU A 245 25.94 -0.10 -5.92
CA LEU A 245 25.61 -0.97 -4.79
C LEU A 245 24.97 -2.30 -5.24
N ALA A 246 24.07 -2.27 -6.22
CA ALA A 246 23.41 -3.47 -6.72
C ALA A 246 24.41 -4.44 -7.39
N HIS A 247 25.41 -3.94 -8.13
CA HIS A 247 26.44 -4.76 -8.76
C HIS A 247 27.31 -5.55 -7.77
N GLU A 248 27.48 -5.06 -6.55
CA GLU A 248 28.28 -5.71 -5.51
C GLU A 248 27.49 -6.78 -4.71
N THR A 249 26.20 -6.96 -5.00
CA THR A 249 25.38 -7.95 -4.27
C THR A 249 25.60 -9.37 -4.80
N ARG A 250 25.55 -10.36 -3.88
CA ARG A 250 25.54 -11.77 -4.25
C ARG A 250 24.35 -12.11 -5.17
N GLU A 251 23.22 -11.49 -4.91
CA GLU A 251 21.97 -11.65 -5.67
C GLU A 251 22.16 -11.26 -7.15
N HIS A 252 22.95 -10.23 -7.45
CA HIS A 252 23.29 -9.85 -8.81
C HIS A 252 24.11 -10.92 -9.52
N ALA A 253 25.13 -11.46 -8.86
CA ALA A 253 25.96 -12.53 -9.41
C ALA A 253 25.09 -13.79 -9.70
N GLU A 254 24.26 -14.22 -8.75
CA GLU A 254 23.35 -15.35 -8.91
C GLU A 254 22.34 -15.13 -10.07
N ALA A 255 21.82 -13.90 -10.23
CA ALA A 255 20.93 -13.56 -11.33
C ALA A 255 21.61 -13.63 -12.70
N LEU A 256 22.88 -13.21 -12.80
CA LEU A 256 23.69 -13.33 -14.02
C LEU A 256 23.94 -14.78 -14.37
N ASP A 257 24.34 -15.60 -13.41
CA ASP A 257 24.56 -17.04 -13.62
C ASP A 257 23.31 -17.72 -14.16
N ALA A 258 22.15 -17.47 -13.52
CA ALA A 258 20.86 -18.00 -13.97
C ALA A 258 20.47 -17.54 -15.38
N PHE A 259 20.78 -16.28 -15.74
CA PHE A 259 20.54 -15.75 -17.07
C PHE A 259 21.37 -16.47 -18.14
N PHE A 260 22.68 -16.67 -17.89
CA PHE A 260 23.56 -17.35 -18.82
C PHE A 260 23.23 -18.84 -18.93
N GLU A 261 22.83 -19.51 -17.87
CA GLU A 261 22.37 -20.89 -17.92
C GLU A 261 21.13 -21.07 -18.81
N LYS A 262 20.10 -20.23 -18.63
CA LYS A 262 18.90 -20.23 -19.48
C LYS A 262 19.24 -19.99 -20.96
N THR A 263 20.18 -19.10 -21.24
CA THR A 263 20.58 -18.81 -22.62
C THR A 263 21.34 -19.96 -23.26
N ARG A 264 22.07 -20.76 -22.48
CA ARG A 264 22.78 -21.97 -22.97
C ARG A 264 21.80 -23.12 -23.28
N THR A 265 20.82 -23.34 -22.42
CA THR A 265 19.79 -24.38 -22.59
C THR A 265 18.81 -24.06 -23.72
N GLY A 266 18.36 -22.80 -23.84
CA GLY A 266 17.46 -22.36 -24.94
C GLY A 266 18.10 -22.42 -26.35
N LYS A 267 19.44 -22.33 -26.46
CA LYS A 267 20.13 -22.54 -27.73
C LYS A 267 20.24 -24.02 -28.13
N GLY A 268 19.96 -24.95 -27.20
CA GLY A 268 19.94 -26.39 -27.48
C GLY A 268 18.64 -26.89 -28.13
N GLU A 269 17.53 -26.23 -27.92
CA GLU A 269 16.21 -26.61 -28.45
C GLU A 269 15.91 -26.07 -29.86
N SER A 270 16.67 -25.08 -30.33
CA SER A 270 16.50 -24.46 -31.67
C SER A 270 17.29 -25.13 -32.77
N LYS A 271 17.91 -26.30 -32.51
CA LYS A 271 18.72 -27.04 -33.48
C LYS A 271 18.29 -28.52 -33.64
N LYS A 272 16.98 -28.79 -33.52
CA LYS A 272 16.46 -30.11 -33.94
C LYS A 272 15.34 -29.94 -34.94
#